data_89d60828322991009eecec1f66bb81b3
#
_entry.id   89d60828322991009eecec1f66bb81b3
#
_cell.length_a   1.000
_cell.length_b   1.000
_cell.length_c   1.000
_cell.angle_alpha   90.00
_cell.angle_beta   90.00
_cell.angle_gamma   90.00
#
_symmetry.space_group_name_H-M   'P 1'
#
loop_
_entity.id
_entity.type
_entity.pdbx_description
1 polymer ?
#
loop_
_entity_poly.entity_id
_entity_poly.type
_entity_poly.pdbx_seq_one_letter_code
_entity_poly.pdbx_strand_id
1 'polypeptide(L)'
;MKSRFHLFLGAAMLLVVTACAPASLQTPTTIPPPSPAGSSLRGVFEGITACSAQTRPLSQIPEDTDCELMTWKVILYQDSGTGMPTTYALESAYGASEANTTSPAGGGTPIAMEGNWEIVKGTKTDPEADVYQLYATDSQVAVSFLKVSEDLLHVLNSDRTLMIGNAAWSYTLNRTDNRTPAPLDGPVSPGPEATRPPIPAAPPDSSVLGVFEGRMPCHEVAYEALDIAPFPGCLKLKSRLTLYVDQATGAPSSYMYMGTSTIRVGTWTILDGMEGDPDAVVYQLELEGSKEPVSFLKADENHLFLLDRDLKLLVGNALFSYTLSRIEKQ
;
A
#
# COMPACT_ATOMS: atom_id res chain seq x y z
N MET A 1 28.07 -89.29 3.07
CA MET A 1 26.89 -88.50 3.44
C MET A 1 27.37 -87.03 3.58
N LYS A 2 27.01 -86.15 2.64
CA LYS A 2 27.51 -84.76 2.54
C LYS A 2 26.44 -83.81 3.06
N SER A 3 26.76 -83.12 4.18
CA SER A 3 25.93 -82.08 4.74
C SER A 3 26.26 -80.73 4.02
N ARG A 4 25.25 -80.06 3.47
CA ARG A 4 25.36 -78.78 2.84
C ARG A 4 24.85 -77.73 3.84
N PHE A 5 25.76 -76.82 4.25
CA PHE A 5 25.46 -75.60 5.03
C PHE A 5 25.00 -74.52 4.05
N HIS A 6 23.81 -74.00 4.22
CA HIS A 6 23.34 -72.84 3.51
C HIS A 6 23.60 -71.58 4.41
N LEU A 7 24.42 -70.71 3.90
CA LEU A 7 24.71 -69.39 4.49
C LEU A 7 23.62 -68.41 4.02
N PHE A 8 22.79 -67.90 4.93
CA PHE A 8 21.87 -66.82 4.65
C PHE A 8 22.59 -65.49 4.89
N LEU A 9 22.84 -64.73 3.80
CA LEU A 9 23.28 -63.33 3.85
C LEU A 9 22.07 -62.46 4.03
N GLY A 10 21.88 -61.90 5.24
CA GLY A 10 20.87 -60.85 5.52
C GLY A 10 21.39 -59.51 5.08
N ALA A 11 20.79 -58.94 4.03
CA ALA A 11 21.05 -57.56 3.63
C ALA A 11 20.23 -56.63 4.54
N ALA A 12 20.91 -55.88 5.43
CA ALA A 12 20.30 -54.81 6.20
C ALA A 12 20.17 -53.57 5.31
N MET A 13 18.95 -53.23 4.94
CA MET A 13 18.61 -52.03 4.19
C MET A 13 18.53 -50.85 5.17
N LEU A 14 19.54 -49.97 5.20
CA LEU A 14 19.53 -48.71 5.95
C LEU A 14 18.58 -47.73 5.23
N LEU A 15 17.41 -47.49 5.80
CA LEU A 15 16.53 -46.40 5.41
C LEU A 15 17.11 -45.06 5.95
N VAL A 16 17.72 -44.27 5.06
CA VAL A 16 18.11 -42.90 5.34
C VAL A 16 16.87 -42.05 5.23
N VAL A 17 16.27 -41.66 6.38
CA VAL A 17 15.20 -40.68 6.43
C VAL A 17 15.84 -39.31 6.34
N THR A 18 15.85 -38.69 5.15
CA THR A 18 16.19 -37.31 4.97
C THR A 18 15.04 -36.45 5.51
N ALA A 19 15.20 -35.93 6.71
CA ALA A 19 14.32 -34.91 7.27
C ALA A 19 14.52 -33.63 6.45
N CYS A 20 13.56 -33.27 5.58
CA CYS A 20 13.46 -31.92 5.06
C CYS A 20 13.07 -30.99 6.21
N ALA A 21 14.04 -30.26 6.76
CA ALA A 21 13.76 -29.13 7.62
C ALA A 21 13.07 -28.04 6.79
N PRO A 22 11.96 -27.44 7.27
CA PRO A 22 11.38 -26.30 6.57
C PRO A 22 12.42 -25.18 6.54
N ALA A 23 12.73 -24.67 5.34
CA ALA A 23 13.56 -23.50 5.18
C ALA A 23 12.82 -22.33 5.86
N SER A 24 13.37 -21.83 6.95
CA SER A 24 12.93 -20.59 7.56
C SER A 24 13.11 -19.50 6.51
N LEU A 25 12.03 -18.90 6.04
CA LEU A 25 12.02 -17.67 5.27
C LEU A 25 12.55 -16.56 6.20
N GLN A 26 13.88 -16.42 6.23
CA GLN A 26 14.48 -15.23 6.81
C GLN A 26 14.14 -14.08 5.87
N THR A 27 13.27 -13.20 6.32
CA THR A 27 13.06 -11.90 5.70
C THR A 27 14.44 -11.21 5.69
N PRO A 28 14.99 -10.85 4.51
CA PRO A 28 16.24 -10.12 4.48
C PRO A 28 16.01 -8.78 5.19
N THR A 29 16.60 -8.59 6.35
CA THR A 29 16.75 -7.26 6.95
C THR A 29 17.69 -6.50 6.04
N THR A 30 17.14 -5.79 5.06
CA THR A 30 17.93 -4.99 4.13
C THR A 30 18.42 -3.78 4.90
N ILE A 31 19.66 -3.85 5.37
CA ILE A 31 20.37 -2.68 5.89
C ILE A 31 20.46 -1.70 4.72
N PRO A 32 19.97 -0.45 4.86
CA PRO A 32 20.12 0.54 3.80
C PRO A 32 21.58 0.63 3.35
N PRO A 33 21.86 0.85 2.07
CA PRO A 33 23.22 1.04 1.61
C PRO A 33 23.88 2.17 2.41
N PRO A 34 25.19 2.11 2.65
CA PRO A 34 25.89 3.13 3.42
C PRO A 34 25.68 4.50 2.77
N SER A 35 25.36 5.50 3.59
CA SER A 35 25.15 6.87 3.12
C SER A 35 26.39 7.37 2.38
N PRO A 36 26.26 8.06 1.25
CA PRO A 36 27.38 8.74 0.60
C PRO A 36 28.11 9.67 1.56
N ALA A 37 29.40 9.89 1.32
CA ALA A 37 30.21 10.75 2.21
C ALA A 37 29.58 12.16 2.33
N GLY A 38 29.40 12.64 3.56
CA GLY A 38 28.76 13.94 3.84
C GLY A 38 27.23 13.95 3.78
N SER A 39 26.60 12.80 3.52
CA SER A 39 25.15 12.66 3.50
C SER A 39 24.64 11.84 4.68
N SER A 40 23.38 12.08 5.04
CA SER A 40 22.60 11.28 5.99
C SER A 40 21.35 10.72 5.32
N LEU A 41 20.81 9.64 5.86
CA LEU A 41 19.55 9.09 5.39
C LEU A 41 18.39 10.05 5.67
N ARG A 42 17.65 10.45 4.63
CA ARG A 42 16.39 11.19 4.76
C ARG A 42 15.22 10.25 5.04
N GLY A 43 15.19 9.12 4.37
CA GLY A 43 14.18 8.07 4.56
C GLY A 43 14.25 6.98 3.52
N VAL A 44 13.67 5.82 3.86
CA VAL A 44 13.40 4.71 2.93
C VAL A 44 11.89 4.59 2.78
N PHE A 45 11.41 4.67 1.54
CA PHE A 45 9.99 4.59 1.23
C PHE A 45 9.74 3.36 0.36
N GLU A 46 8.83 2.50 0.80
CA GLU A 46 8.51 1.25 0.12
C GLU A 46 7.01 1.14 -0.14
N GLY A 47 6.67 0.39 -1.17
CA GLY A 47 5.28 0.12 -1.54
C GLY A 47 5.16 -0.79 -2.74
N ILE A 48 3.93 -1.21 -3.01
CA ILE A 48 3.56 -1.90 -4.24
C ILE A 48 2.48 -1.07 -4.93
N THR A 49 2.71 -0.77 -6.19
CA THR A 49 1.77 0.02 -6.99
C THR A 49 1.15 -0.79 -8.11
N ALA A 50 0.04 -0.30 -8.65
CA ALA A 50 -0.46 -0.79 -9.92
C ALA A 50 0.55 -0.50 -11.03
N CYS A 51 0.54 -1.35 -12.06
CA CYS A 51 1.28 -1.16 -13.29
C CYS A 51 0.45 -1.70 -14.44
N SER A 52 0.09 -0.86 -15.38
CA SER A 52 -0.67 -1.27 -16.57
C SER A 52 -0.23 -0.46 -17.78
N ALA A 53 -0.68 -0.83 -18.96
CA ALA A 53 -0.37 -0.08 -20.18
C ALA A 53 -0.75 1.41 -20.12
N GLN A 54 -1.76 1.74 -19.30
CA GLN A 54 -2.27 3.12 -19.15
C GLN A 54 -1.71 3.85 -17.94
N THR A 55 -1.09 3.15 -17.00
CA THR A 55 -0.60 3.70 -15.73
C THR A 55 0.81 3.21 -15.41
N ARG A 56 1.76 3.44 -16.32
CA ARG A 56 3.16 3.09 -16.10
C ARG A 56 3.83 4.19 -15.28
N PRO A 57 4.24 3.87 -14.05
CA PRO A 57 4.81 4.90 -13.18
C PRO A 57 6.23 5.29 -13.54
N LEU A 58 6.93 4.48 -14.35
CA LEU A 58 8.27 4.77 -14.86
C LEU A 58 8.32 4.64 -16.38
N SER A 59 8.92 5.59 -17.05
CA SER A 59 9.07 5.62 -18.52
C SER A 59 9.95 4.49 -19.08
N GLN A 60 10.79 3.89 -18.24
CA GLN A 60 11.64 2.75 -18.64
C GLN A 60 10.87 1.43 -18.81
N ILE A 61 9.63 1.35 -18.35
CA ILE A 61 8.80 0.16 -18.52
C ILE A 61 8.25 0.18 -19.97
N PRO A 62 8.62 -0.79 -20.84
CA PRO A 62 8.13 -0.80 -22.21
C PRO A 62 6.62 -0.93 -22.30
N GLU A 63 5.99 -0.29 -23.28
CA GLU A 63 4.52 -0.27 -23.43
C GLU A 63 3.92 -1.64 -23.71
N ASP A 64 4.65 -2.51 -24.38
CA ASP A 64 4.24 -3.87 -24.75
C ASP A 64 4.51 -4.92 -23.67
N THR A 65 5.09 -4.51 -22.54
CA THR A 65 5.38 -5.45 -21.44
C THR A 65 4.15 -5.71 -20.59
N ASP A 66 3.92 -6.98 -20.25
CA ASP A 66 2.91 -7.37 -19.28
C ASP A 66 3.31 -6.88 -17.89
N CYS A 67 2.52 -5.95 -17.33
CA CYS A 67 2.80 -5.29 -16.07
C CYS A 67 1.50 -5.07 -15.31
N GLU A 68 1.33 -5.82 -14.22
CA GLU A 68 0.17 -5.68 -13.33
C GLU A 68 0.51 -4.97 -12.02
N LEU A 69 1.72 -5.19 -11.53
CA LEU A 69 2.22 -4.56 -10.32
C LEU A 69 3.70 -4.20 -10.42
N MET A 70 4.12 -3.28 -9.57
CA MET A 70 5.49 -2.83 -9.43
C MET A 70 5.82 -2.63 -7.96
N THR A 71 6.94 -3.20 -7.51
CA THR A 71 7.49 -2.97 -6.17
C THR A 71 8.39 -1.75 -6.17
N TRP A 72 8.45 -1.04 -5.05
CA TRP A 72 9.25 0.15 -4.89
C TRP A 72 10.07 0.10 -3.61
N LYS A 73 11.32 0.55 -3.72
CA LYS A 73 12.17 0.93 -2.61
C LYS A 73 12.94 2.18 -3.02
N VAL A 74 12.54 3.31 -2.47
CA VAL A 74 13.15 4.63 -2.72
C VAL A 74 13.93 5.03 -1.48
N ILE A 75 15.24 5.22 -1.63
CA ILE A 75 16.15 5.62 -0.57
C ILE A 75 16.59 7.05 -0.87
N LEU A 76 16.25 7.97 0.01
CA LEU A 76 16.57 9.39 -0.14
C LEU A 76 17.67 9.78 0.83
N TYR A 77 18.66 10.51 0.35
CA TYR A 77 19.76 11.07 1.13
C TYR A 77 19.69 12.58 1.15
N GLN A 78 20.17 13.18 2.22
CA GLN A 78 20.28 14.60 2.42
C GLN A 78 21.68 14.97 2.94
N ASP A 79 22.09 16.20 2.71
CA ASP A 79 23.32 16.73 3.31
C ASP A 79 23.22 16.72 4.84
N SER A 80 24.19 16.20 5.53
CA SER A 80 24.14 15.99 6.98
C SER A 80 24.23 17.27 7.80
N GLY A 81 24.71 18.37 7.22
CA GLY A 81 24.83 19.65 7.88
C GLY A 81 23.63 20.60 7.63
N THR A 82 23.10 20.58 6.41
CA THR A 82 22.05 21.51 5.99
C THR A 82 20.68 20.88 5.89
N GLY A 83 20.59 19.52 5.81
CA GLY A 83 19.35 18.80 5.55
C GLY A 83 18.82 18.93 4.11
N MET A 84 19.56 19.57 3.23
CA MET A 84 19.16 19.74 1.83
C MET A 84 19.21 18.40 1.06
N PRO A 85 18.29 18.17 0.11
CA PRO A 85 18.31 17.00 -0.77
C PRO A 85 19.68 16.82 -1.44
N THR A 86 20.12 15.55 -1.59
CA THR A 86 21.35 15.21 -2.32
C THR A 86 21.09 14.12 -3.35
N THR A 87 21.32 12.86 -3.00
CA THR A 87 21.18 11.73 -3.91
C THR A 87 20.04 10.81 -3.51
N TYR A 88 19.63 9.97 -4.45
CA TYR A 88 18.70 8.88 -4.19
C TYR A 88 19.20 7.57 -4.79
N ALA A 89 18.69 6.45 -4.28
CA ALA A 89 18.71 5.16 -4.94
C ALA A 89 17.26 4.64 -5.03
N LEU A 90 16.89 4.09 -6.18
CA LEU A 90 15.59 3.47 -6.41
C LEU A 90 15.82 2.03 -6.88
N GLU A 91 15.26 1.08 -6.15
CA GLU A 91 15.19 -0.33 -6.50
C GLU A 91 13.73 -0.70 -6.73
N SER A 92 13.45 -1.37 -7.83
CA SER A 92 12.10 -1.75 -8.22
C SER A 92 12.11 -3.05 -9.00
N ALA A 93 10.98 -3.76 -9.00
CA ALA A 93 10.73 -4.86 -9.93
C ALA A 93 9.27 -4.81 -10.37
N TYR A 94 9.02 -5.05 -11.66
CA TYR A 94 7.67 -5.02 -12.22
C TYR A 94 7.37 -6.31 -13.00
N GLY A 95 6.09 -6.62 -13.17
CA GLY A 95 5.64 -7.78 -13.96
C GLY A 95 4.20 -8.16 -13.68
N ALA A 96 3.79 -9.30 -14.21
CA ALA A 96 2.52 -9.94 -13.88
C ALA A 96 2.49 -10.33 -12.39
N SER A 97 1.31 -10.35 -11.78
CA SER A 97 1.16 -10.78 -10.40
C SER A 97 1.40 -12.27 -10.25
N GLU A 98 2.15 -12.68 -9.24
CA GLU A 98 2.22 -14.09 -8.84
C GLU A 98 1.01 -14.44 -7.96
N ALA A 99 0.30 -15.50 -8.32
CA ALA A 99 -0.92 -15.90 -7.63
C ALA A 99 -0.69 -16.13 -6.13
N ASN A 100 -1.57 -15.55 -5.30
CA ASN A 100 -1.52 -15.62 -3.83
C ASN A 100 -0.29 -14.97 -3.17
N THR A 101 0.43 -14.12 -3.90
CA THR A 101 1.55 -13.35 -3.37
C THR A 101 1.32 -11.84 -3.51
N THR A 102 2.29 -11.06 -3.08
CA THR A 102 2.38 -9.60 -3.28
C THR A 102 3.59 -9.26 -4.14
N SER A 103 4.13 -10.23 -4.88
CA SER A 103 5.33 -10.10 -5.68
C SER A 103 5.04 -10.27 -7.17
N PRO A 104 5.85 -9.71 -8.06
CA PRO A 104 5.83 -10.05 -9.46
C PRO A 104 6.23 -11.51 -9.67
N ALA A 105 5.62 -12.18 -10.63
CA ALA A 105 5.91 -13.57 -10.98
C ALA A 105 7.41 -13.74 -11.32
N GLY A 106 8.03 -14.78 -10.73
CA GLY A 106 9.46 -15.04 -10.91
C GLY A 106 10.40 -13.92 -10.41
N GLY A 107 9.93 -13.03 -9.53
CA GLY A 107 10.66 -11.87 -9.03
C GLY A 107 10.57 -10.63 -9.91
N GLY A 108 9.97 -10.73 -11.09
CA GLY A 108 9.77 -9.62 -12.03
C GLY A 108 11.02 -9.16 -12.78
N THR A 109 10.85 -8.11 -13.56
CA THR A 109 11.95 -7.42 -14.26
C THR A 109 12.47 -6.30 -13.36
N PRO A 110 13.76 -6.34 -12.95
CA PRO A 110 14.31 -5.33 -12.06
C PRO A 110 14.59 -4.02 -12.76
N ILE A 111 14.39 -2.91 -12.05
CA ILE A 111 14.85 -1.56 -12.41
C ILE A 111 15.66 -1.02 -11.23
N ALA A 112 16.86 -0.52 -11.50
CA ALA A 112 17.67 0.23 -10.55
C ALA A 112 18.01 1.60 -11.13
N MET A 113 17.85 2.64 -10.33
CA MET A 113 18.13 4.02 -10.72
C MET A 113 18.83 4.75 -9.58
N GLU A 114 19.73 5.63 -9.93
CA GLU A 114 20.42 6.53 -9.00
C GLU A 114 20.50 7.92 -9.62
N GLY A 115 20.60 8.94 -8.79
CA GLY A 115 20.71 10.31 -9.24
C GLY A 115 20.55 11.30 -8.10
N ASN A 116 20.18 12.53 -8.44
CA ASN A 116 19.88 13.57 -7.47
C ASN A 116 18.36 13.74 -7.32
N TRP A 117 17.96 14.28 -6.19
CA TRP A 117 16.58 14.66 -5.97
C TRP A 117 16.49 16.04 -5.36
N GLU A 118 15.33 16.67 -5.54
CA GLU A 118 15.05 17.98 -4.98
C GLU A 118 13.60 18.09 -4.51
N ILE A 119 13.31 19.12 -3.73
CA ILE A 119 11.96 19.51 -3.33
C ILE A 119 11.55 20.69 -4.19
N VAL A 120 10.48 20.48 -4.96
CA VAL A 120 9.86 21.53 -5.76
C VAL A 120 8.44 21.79 -5.30
N LYS A 121 7.85 22.92 -5.61
CA LYS A 121 6.47 23.25 -5.27
C LYS A 121 5.50 22.90 -6.39
N GLY A 122 4.30 22.54 -5.98
CA GLY A 122 3.09 22.49 -6.79
C GLY A 122 2.76 21.11 -7.37
N THR A 123 1.57 20.63 -7.03
CA THR A 123 0.79 19.68 -7.83
C THR A 123 -0.16 20.43 -8.75
N LYS A 124 -0.95 19.73 -9.55
CA LYS A 124 -1.96 20.36 -10.39
C LYS A 124 -3.10 21.01 -9.59
N THR A 125 -3.40 20.47 -8.43
CA THR A 125 -4.52 20.90 -7.58
C THR A 125 -4.07 21.77 -6.40
N ASP A 126 -2.81 21.65 -5.97
CA ASP A 126 -2.24 22.43 -4.86
C ASP A 126 -0.88 23.01 -5.26
N PRO A 127 -0.78 24.33 -5.51
CA PRO A 127 0.47 24.99 -5.91
C PRO A 127 1.50 25.08 -4.79
N GLU A 128 1.10 24.90 -3.53
CA GLU A 128 2.01 24.99 -2.36
C GLU A 128 2.52 23.63 -1.89
N ALA A 129 1.98 22.55 -2.43
CA ALA A 129 2.37 21.18 -2.08
C ALA A 129 3.86 20.93 -2.33
N ASP A 130 4.52 20.23 -1.40
CA ASP A 130 5.89 19.76 -1.58
C ASP A 130 5.92 18.52 -2.49
N VAL A 131 6.70 18.60 -3.56
CA VAL A 131 6.91 17.51 -4.52
C VAL A 131 8.37 17.08 -4.48
N TYR A 132 8.63 15.81 -4.20
CA TYR A 132 9.94 15.21 -4.30
C TYR A 132 10.18 14.76 -5.75
N GLN A 133 11.12 15.40 -6.42
CA GLN A 133 11.41 15.16 -7.82
C GLN A 133 12.77 14.47 -7.96
N LEU A 134 12.77 13.27 -8.52
CA LEU A 134 13.96 12.46 -8.73
C LEU A 134 14.43 12.63 -10.18
N TYR A 135 15.72 12.88 -10.36
CA TYR A 135 16.34 13.08 -11.66
C TYR A 135 17.25 11.90 -11.99
N ALA A 136 17.12 11.38 -13.20
CA ALA A 136 18.06 10.42 -13.75
C ALA A 136 19.42 11.09 -14.00
N THR A 137 20.45 10.30 -14.28
CA THR A 137 21.83 10.77 -14.47
C THR A 137 21.96 11.77 -15.63
N ASP A 138 21.04 11.73 -16.61
CA ASP A 138 20.96 12.67 -17.74
C ASP A 138 20.18 13.97 -17.40
N SER A 139 19.87 14.19 -16.13
CA SER A 139 19.12 15.34 -15.60
C SER A 139 17.66 15.43 -16.07
N GLN A 140 17.11 14.34 -16.62
CA GLN A 140 15.67 14.25 -16.88
C GLN A 140 14.92 13.81 -15.61
N VAL A 141 13.68 14.31 -15.46
CA VAL A 141 12.81 13.86 -14.38
C VAL A 141 12.46 12.39 -14.60
N ALA A 142 12.91 11.55 -13.66
CA ALA A 142 12.63 10.12 -13.70
C ALA A 142 11.27 9.79 -13.09
N VAL A 143 10.97 10.39 -11.94
CA VAL A 143 9.69 10.24 -11.22
C VAL A 143 9.48 11.39 -10.23
N SER A 144 8.23 11.71 -9.99
CA SER A 144 7.83 12.73 -8.99
C SER A 144 6.87 12.14 -7.98
N PHE A 145 6.97 12.59 -6.74
CA PHE A 145 6.12 12.18 -5.64
C PHE A 145 5.55 13.41 -4.92
N LEU A 146 4.24 13.42 -4.66
CA LEU A 146 3.68 14.31 -3.66
C LEU A 146 4.17 13.85 -2.28
N LYS A 147 4.73 14.77 -1.50
CA LYS A 147 4.96 14.55 -0.07
C LYS A 147 3.63 14.72 0.66
N VAL A 148 2.93 13.63 0.93
CA VAL A 148 1.67 13.65 1.70
C VAL A 148 1.95 13.94 3.18
N SER A 149 3.05 13.38 3.71
CA SER A 149 3.59 13.64 5.05
C SER A 149 5.09 13.30 5.09
N GLU A 150 5.70 13.41 6.27
CA GLU A 150 7.11 12.97 6.46
C GLU A 150 7.29 11.45 6.23
N ASP A 151 6.21 10.68 6.32
CA ASP A 151 6.24 9.22 6.25
C ASP A 151 5.46 8.65 5.04
N LEU A 152 4.88 9.51 4.19
CA LEU A 152 4.08 9.10 3.04
C LEU A 152 4.44 9.89 1.79
N LEU A 153 4.75 9.14 0.71
CA LEU A 153 4.91 9.69 -0.63
C LEU A 153 3.85 9.10 -1.56
N HIS A 154 3.29 9.92 -2.46
CA HIS A 154 2.36 9.45 -3.48
C HIS A 154 2.90 9.75 -4.88
N VAL A 155 2.93 8.75 -5.76
CA VAL A 155 3.47 8.88 -7.13
C VAL A 155 2.58 9.82 -7.94
N LEU A 156 3.22 10.71 -8.69
CA LEU A 156 2.56 11.67 -9.58
C LEU A 156 2.70 11.28 -11.06
N ASN A 157 1.68 11.60 -11.82
CA ASN A 157 1.76 11.63 -13.27
C ASN A 157 2.72 12.75 -13.76
N SER A 158 3.11 12.73 -15.02
CA SER A 158 3.95 13.75 -15.65
C SER A 158 3.33 15.15 -15.59
N ASP A 159 2.00 15.27 -15.56
CA ASP A 159 1.26 16.53 -15.41
C ASP A 159 1.04 16.94 -13.95
N ARG A 160 1.71 16.26 -12.99
CA ARG A 160 1.63 16.48 -11.55
C ARG A 160 0.26 16.24 -10.92
N THR A 161 -0.60 15.44 -11.56
CA THR A 161 -1.78 14.85 -10.91
C THR A 161 -1.37 13.61 -10.13
N LEU A 162 -2.12 13.27 -9.08
CA LEU A 162 -1.93 12.03 -8.33
C LEU A 162 -2.26 10.83 -9.23
N MET A 163 -1.42 9.80 -9.24
CA MET A 163 -1.70 8.56 -9.96
C MET A 163 -2.80 7.78 -9.25
N ILE A 164 -3.82 7.38 -10.00
CA ILE A 164 -4.98 6.68 -9.45
C ILE A 164 -4.71 5.18 -9.43
N GLY A 165 -4.74 4.59 -8.23
CA GLY A 165 -4.59 3.17 -8.02
C GLY A 165 -5.82 2.36 -8.49
N ASN A 166 -5.81 1.09 -8.15
CA ASN A 166 -6.93 0.18 -8.38
C ASN A 166 -7.36 -0.49 -7.07
N ALA A 167 -8.31 -1.40 -7.12
CA ALA A 167 -8.80 -2.13 -5.95
C ALA A 167 -7.71 -2.95 -5.22
N ALA A 168 -6.59 -3.22 -5.87
CA ALA A 168 -5.50 -4.02 -5.33
C ALA A 168 -4.32 -3.20 -4.82
N TRP A 169 -3.96 -2.14 -5.53
CA TRP A 169 -2.73 -1.38 -5.33
C TRP A 169 -2.99 0.12 -5.43
N SER A 170 -2.49 0.88 -4.46
CA SER A 170 -2.43 2.35 -4.52
C SER A 170 -1.07 2.78 -5.08
N TYR A 171 -0.90 4.08 -5.29
CA TYR A 171 0.39 4.68 -5.64
C TYR A 171 1.07 5.37 -4.46
N THR A 172 0.73 4.97 -3.23
CA THR A 172 1.30 5.53 -2.00
C THR A 172 2.42 4.62 -1.47
N LEU A 173 3.59 5.20 -1.24
CA LEU A 173 4.75 4.57 -0.61
C LEU A 173 4.81 4.98 0.86
N ASN A 174 5.20 4.04 1.71
CA ASN A 174 5.28 4.21 3.15
C ASN A 174 6.73 4.23 3.61
N ARG A 175 7.06 5.09 4.56
CA ARG A 175 8.38 5.10 5.17
C ARG A 175 8.57 3.86 6.05
N THR A 176 9.69 3.16 5.86
CA THR A 176 9.96 1.88 6.53
C THR A 176 11.20 1.87 7.41
N ASP A 177 12.12 2.83 7.25
CA ASP A 177 13.39 2.88 8.00
C ASP A 177 13.26 3.23 9.49
N ASN A 178 12.16 3.86 9.89
CA ASN A 178 11.89 4.28 11.28
C ASN A 178 10.88 3.38 12.01
N ARG A 179 10.52 2.23 11.42
CA ARG A 179 9.47 1.35 11.95
C ARG A 179 9.99 -0.08 12.09
N THR A 180 9.60 -0.73 13.18
CA THR A 180 9.74 -2.18 13.27
C THR A 180 8.78 -2.81 12.26
N PRO A 181 9.25 -3.64 11.32
CA PRO A 181 8.36 -4.36 10.42
C PRO A 181 7.31 -5.10 11.24
N ALA A 182 6.04 -4.90 10.93
CA ALA A 182 5.00 -5.75 11.51
C ALA A 182 5.32 -7.19 11.11
N PRO A 183 5.33 -8.15 12.06
CA PRO A 183 5.57 -9.54 11.72
C PRO A 183 4.54 -9.98 10.67
N LEU A 184 5.00 -10.47 9.54
CA LEU A 184 4.16 -11.16 8.56
C LEU A 184 3.89 -12.59 9.05
N ASP A 185 3.63 -12.74 10.36
CA ASP A 185 3.62 -14.02 11.05
C ASP A 185 2.26 -14.70 10.96
N GLY A 186 2.27 -15.79 10.25
CA GLY A 186 1.34 -16.89 10.37
C GLY A 186 0.98 -17.51 9.03
N PRO A 187 0.83 -18.84 8.98
CA PRO A 187 0.21 -19.46 7.83
C PRO A 187 -1.18 -18.85 7.65
N VAL A 188 -1.46 -18.34 6.46
CA VAL A 188 -2.79 -17.85 6.08
C VAL A 188 -3.75 -19.05 6.19
N SER A 189 -4.32 -19.25 7.36
CA SER A 189 -5.46 -20.14 7.48
C SER A 189 -6.61 -19.48 6.74
N PRO A 190 -7.24 -20.17 5.79
CA PRO A 190 -8.50 -19.69 5.25
C PRO A 190 -9.46 -19.60 6.44
N GLY A 191 -9.77 -18.35 6.83
CA GLY A 191 -10.81 -18.13 7.83
C GLY A 191 -12.09 -18.81 7.41
N PRO A 192 -12.99 -19.15 8.34
CA PRO A 192 -14.27 -19.72 8.00
C PRO A 192 -14.90 -18.87 6.91
N GLU A 193 -15.42 -19.52 5.87
CA GLU A 193 -16.14 -18.87 4.78
C GLU A 193 -17.37 -18.18 5.38
N ALA A 194 -17.15 -16.95 5.86
CA ALA A 194 -18.21 -16.13 6.44
C ALA A 194 -19.19 -15.85 5.31
N THR A 195 -20.39 -16.36 5.44
CA THR A 195 -21.51 -16.01 4.55
C THR A 195 -21.64 -14.48 4.59
N ARG A 196 -21.20 -13.84 3.50
CA ARG A 196 -21.26 -12.39 3.38
C ARG A 196 -22.73 -11.95 3.48
N PRO A 197 -23.06 -10.99 4.34
CA PRO A 197 -24.41 -10.49 4.40
C PRO A 197 -24.85 -9.93 3.03
N PRO A 198 -26.15 -9.94 2.70
CA PRO A 198 -26.64 -9.38 1.45
C PRO A 198 -26.27 -7.90 1.35
N ILE A 199 -25.84 -7.48 0.17
CA ILE A 199 -25.48 -6.07 -0.09
C ILE A 199 -26.76 -5.24 0.00
N PRO A 200 -26.85 -4.23 0.88
CA PRO A 200 -28.01 -3.35 0.95
C PRO A 200 -28.25 -2.63 -0.39
N ALA A 201 -29.49 -2.35 -0.71
CA ALA A 201 -29.83 -1.50 -1.85
C ALA A 201 -29.33 -0.06 -1.60
N ALA A 202 -29.06 0.66 -2.69
CA ALA A 202 -28.79 2.10 -2.58
C ALA A 202 -29.98 2.83 -1.95
N PRO A 203 -29.74 3.85 -1.09
CA PRO A 203 -30.83 4.61 -0.51
C PRO A 203 -31.66 5.31 -1.59
N PRO A 204 -33.00 5.43 -1.40
CA PRO A 204 -33.82 6.21 -2.30
C PRO A 204 -33.39 7.68 -2.29
N ASP A 205 -33.64 8.40 -3.36
CA ASP A 205 -33.33 9.85 -3.52
C ASP A 205 -31.87 10.22 -3.30
N SER A 206 -30.95 9.27 -3.51
CA SER A 206 -29.51 9.48 -3.43
C SER A 206 -28.81 9.20 -4.75
N SER A 207 -27.68 9.89 -4.97
CA SER A 207 -26.75 9.61 -6.05
C SER A 207 -25.39 9.22 -5.51
N VAL A 208 -24.62 8.43 -6.26
CA VAL A 208 -23.26 8.02 -5.86
C VAL A 208 -22.30 9.17 -6.10
N LEU A 209 -21.70 9.70 -5.03
CA LEU A 209 -20.58 10.64 -5.10
C LEU A 209 -19.32 9.94 -5.61
N GLY A 210 -19.03 8.77 -5.09
CA GLY A 210 -17.85 7.99 -5.49
C GLY A 210 -17.82 6.60 -4.85
N VAL A 211 -17.08 5.73 -5.52
CA VAL A 211 -16.73 4.39 -5.00
C VAL A 211 -15.23 4.32 -4.90
N PHE A 212 -14.72 4.08 -3.70
CA PHE A 212 -13.30 4.05 -3.39
C PHE A 212 -12.92 2.67 -2.90
N GLU A 213 -11.84 2.11 -3.43
CA GLU A 213 -11.35 0.79 -3.04
C GLU A 213 -9.86 0.82 -2.70
N GLY A 214 -9.45 -0.13 -1.87
CA GLY A 214 -8.05 -0.35 -1.54
C GLY A 214 -7.83 -1.57 -0.66
N ARG A 215 -6.57 -1.91 -0.50
CA ARG A 215 -6.08 -2.93 0.44
C ARG A 215 -5.18 -2.25 1.44
N MET A 216 -5.47 -2.45 2.71
CA MET A 216 -4.76 -1.85 3.84
C MET A 216 -4.04 -2.92 4.64
N PRO A 217 -2.92 -2.60 5.33
CA PRO A 217 -2.29 -3.55 6.24
C PRO A 217 -3.21 -3.90 7.41
N CYS A 218 -3.12 -5.14 7.87
CA CYS A 218 -3.75 -5.59 9.11
C CYS A 218 -2.85 -5.17 10.28
N HIS A 219 -3.22 -4.11 10.98
CA HIS A 219 -2.48 -3.62 12.14
C HIS A 219 -3.45 -3.06 13.17
N GLU A 220 -3.04 -3.00 14.44
CA GLU A 220 -3.87 -2.52 15.55
C GLU A 220 -4.46 -1.14 15.27
N VAL A 221 -3.65 -0.20 14.77
CA VAL A 221 -4.13 1.15 14.42
C VAL A 221 -5.23 1.16 13.36
N ALA A 222 -5.20 0.24 12.40
CA ALA A 222 -6.25 0.11 11.39
C ALA A 222 -7.53 -0.51 11.98
N TYR A 223 -7.38 -1.49 12.85
CA TYR A 223 -8.52 -2.08 13.56
C TYR A 223 -9.21 -1.04 14.44
N GLU A 224 -8.42 -0.22 15.14
CA GLU A 224 -8.93 0.87 15.95
C GLU A 224 -9.59 1.96 15.10
N ALA A 225 -8.92 2.45 14.07
CA ALA A 225 -9.45 3.51 13.18
C ALA A 225 -10.73 3.09 12.46
N LEU A 226 -10.83 1.82 12.05
CA LEU A 226 -12.00 1.28 11.37
C LEU A 226 -13.04 0.70 12.34
N ASP A 227 -12.79 0.71 13.64
CA ASP A 227 -13.64 0.11 14.68
C ASP A 227 -14.01 -1.35 14.36
N ILE A 228 -13.02 -2.17 13.98
CA ILE A 228 -13.19 -3.59 13.66
C ILE A 228 -12.37 -4.46 14.60
N ALA A 229 -12.89 -5.65 14.92
CA ALA A 229 -12.16 -6.60 15.76
C ALA A 229 -10.97 -7.19 15.00
N PRO A 230 -9.77 -7.30 15.64
CA PRO A 230 -8.64 -8.02 15.09
C PRO A 230 -9.01 -9.49 14.79
N PHE A 231 -8.46 -10.03 13.70
CA PHE A 231 -8.62 -11.44 13.40
C PHE A 231 -7.28 -12.09 13.03
N PRO A 232 -7.02 -13.33 13.51
CA PRO A 232 -5.75 -14.02 13.27
C PRO A 232 -5.50 -14.31 11.80
N GLY A 233 -4.24 -14.23 11.38
CA GLY A 233 -3.83 -14.54 10.01
C GLY A 233 -4.24 -13.50 8.96
N CYS A 234 -4.61 -12.32 9.39
CA CYS A 234 -4.91 -11.22 8.48
C CYS A 234 -3.64 -10.72 7.77
N LEU A 235 -3.58 -10.84 6.47
CA LEU A 235 -2.52 -10.22 5.65
C LEU A 235 -2.91 -8.80 5.21
N LYS A 236 -4.18 -8.61 4.85
CA LYS A 236 -4.70 -7.35 4.32
C LYS A 236 -6.20 -7.20 4.60
N LEU A 237 -6.60 -5.98 4.85
CA LEU A 237 -7.99 -5.56 4.88
C LEU A 237 -8.40 -5.12 3.48
N LYS A 238 -9.44 -5.75 2.92
CA LYS A 238 -10.07 -5.26 1.69
C LYS A 238 -11.12 -4.24 2.09
N SER A 239 -11.07 -3.07 1.49
CA SER A 239 -11.99 -1.96 1.79
C SER A 239 -12.61 -1.43 0.52
N ARG A 240 -13.93 -1.28 0.55
CA ARG A 240 -14.71 -0.58 -0.48
C ARG A 240 -15.66 0.36 0.21
N LEU A 241 -15.52 1.63 -0.06
CA LEU A 241 -16.36 2.71 0.45
C LEU A 241 -17.19 3.30 -0.70
N THR A 242 -18.50 3.24 -0.59
CA THR A 242 -19.42 3.97 -1.47
C THR A 242 -20.01 5.13 -0.69
N LEU A 243 -19.82 6.34 -1.19
CA LEU A 243 -20.39 7.56 -0.63
C LEU A 243 -21.59 8.00 -1.46
N TYR A 244 -22.67 8.32 -0.79
CA TYR A 244 -23.90 8.83 -1.40
C TYR A 244 -24.12 10.28 -0.97
N VAL A 245 -24.72 11.05 -1.88
CA VAL A 245 -25.18 12.40 -1.64
C VAL A 245 -26.69 12.49 -1.93
N ASP A 246 -27.35 13.41 -1.28
CA ASP A 246 -28.73 13.74 -1.59
C ASP A 246 -28.82 14.25 -3.04
N GLN A 247 -29.73 13.69 -3.82
CA GLN A 247 -29.83 13.96 -5.26
C GLN A 247 -30.26 15.39 -5.56
N ALA A 248 -31.04 16.01 -4.69
CA ALA A 248 -31.56 17.34 -4.89
C ALA A 248 -30.58 18.44 -4.48
N THR A 249 -29.84 18.22 -3.38
CA THR A 249 -28.98 19.25 -2.78
C THR A 249 -27.49 19.01 -3.02
N GLY A 250 -27.08 17.77 -3.34
CA GLY A 250 -25.67 17.37 -3.40
C GLY A 250 -24.98 17.24 -2.03
N ALA A 251 -25.73 17.41 -0.94
CA ALA A 251 -25.17 17.31 0.41
C ALA A 251 -24.82 15.85 0.77
N PRO A 252 -23.81 15.63 1.65
CA PRO A 252 -23.53 14.32 2.21
C PRO A 252 -24.79 13.64 2.77
N SER A 253 -24.99 12.36 2.49
CA SER A 253 -26.14 11.62 2.99
C SER A 253 -25.74 10.33 3.69
N SER A 254 -25.58 9.26 2.96
CA SER A 254 -25.27 7.95 3.51
C SER A 254 -24.00 7.37 2.91
N TYR A 255 -23.47 6.32 3.54
CA TYR A 255 -22.37 5.53 3.01
C TYR A 255 -22.67 4.04 3.10
N MET A 256 -21.96 3.26 2.31
CA MET A 256 -21.81 1.82 2.46
C MET A 256 -20.33 1.48 2.47
N TYR A 257 -19.86 0.90 3.59
CA TYR A 257 -18.50 0.37 3.72
C TYR A 257 -18.54 -1.15 3.69
N MET A 258 -17.78 -1.76 2.80
CA MET A 258 -17.61 -3.20 2.68
C MET A 258 -16.15 -3.55 2.99
N GLY A 259 -15.96 -4.20 4.14
CA GLY A 259 -14.69 -4.79 4.55
C GLY A 259 -14.55 -6.24 4.08
N THR A 260 -13.51 -6.92 4.57
CA THR A 260 -13.25 -8.35 4.26
C THR A 260 -14.43 -9.24 4.67
N SER A 261 -15.00 -9.01 5.85
CA SER A 261 -16.12 -9.80 6.42
C SER A 261 -17.27 -8.95 6.93
N THR A 262 -17.24 -7.63 6.74
CA THR A 262 -18.22 -6.70 7.31
C THR A 262 -18.86 -5.85 6.21
N ILE A 263 -20.15 -5.55 6.38
CA ILE A 263 -20.84 -4.49 5.63
C ILE A 263 -21.41 -3.54 6.68
N ARG A 264 -21.15 -2.25 6.51
CA ARG A 264 -21.67 -1.19 7.36
C ARG A 264 -22.33 -0.13 6.50
N VAL A 265 -23.40 0.42 7.01
CA VAL A 265 -24.11 1.55 6.42
C VAL A 265 -24.33 2.60 7.51
N GLY A 266 -24.41 3.84 7.11
CA GLY A 266 -24.62 4.95 8.03
C GLY A 266 -24.67 6.27 7.28
N THR A 267 -24.52 7.37 8.00
CA THR A 267 -24.39 8.71 7.46
C THR A 267 -22.93 9.15 7.44
N TRP A 268 -22.61 10.10 6.57
CA TRP A 268 -21.30 10.71 6.55
C TRP A 268 -21.41 12.23 6.47
N THR A 269 -20.39 12.89 6.96
CA THR A 269 -20.30 14.35 7.01
C THR A 269 -18.92 14.82 6.52
N ILE A 270 -18.81 16.12 6.28
CA ILE A 270 -17.54 16.79 5.97
C ILE A 270 -17.12 17.60 7.20
N LEU A 271 -15.88 17.39 7.63
CA LEU A 271 -15.17 18.24 8.58
C LEU A 271 -14.16 19.06 7.81
N ASP A 272 -14.21 20.38 7.93
CA ASP A 272 -13.26 21.29 7.33
C ASP A 272 -12.14 21.60 8.32
N GLY A 273 -10.89 21.43 7.86
CA GLY A 273 -9.69 21.66 8.64
C GLY A 273 -9.30 20.51 9.57
N MET A 274 -8.00 20.39 9.79
CA MET A 274 -7.39 19.51 10.78
C MET A 274 -6.17 20.20 11.40
N GLU A 275 -5.59 19.63 12.46
CA GLU A 275 -4.40 20.19 13.08
C GLU A 275 -3.24 20.30 12.07
N GLY A 276 -2.75 21.51 11.86
CA GLY A 276 -1.65 21.78 10.92
C GLY A 276 -2.07 21.99 9.46
N ASP A 277 -3.34 21.76 9.12
CA ASP A 277 -3.90 22.00 7.78
C ASP A 277 -5.35 22.51 7.88
N PRO A 278 -5.55 23.84 7.93
CA PRO A 278 -6.88 24.43 8.06
C PRO A 278 -7.76 24.27 6.81
N ASP A 279 -7.16 23.95 5.66
CA ASP A 279 -7.86 23.76 4.38
C ASP A 279 -8.16 22.28 4.08
N ALA A 280 -7.75 21.38 4.97
CA ALA A 280 -8.01 19.96 4.82
C ALA A 280 -9.52 19.65 4.78
N VAL A 281 -9.92 18.76 3.90
CA VAL A 281 -11.29 18.24 3.83
C VAL A 281 -11.31 16.80 4.33
N VAL A 282 -12.01 16.55 5.43
CA VAL A 282 -12.09 15.23 6.05
C VAL A 282 -13.50 14.66 5.91
N TYR A 283 -13.62 13.47 5.36
CA TYR A 283 -14.87 12.71 5.31
C TYR A 283 -14.98 11.86 6.57
N GLN A 284 -16.04 12.08 7.35
CA GLN A 284 -16.30 11.36 8.60
C GLN A 284 -17.51 10.46 8.44
N LEU A 285 -17.31 9.15 8.66
CA LEU A 285 -18.35 8.12 8.61
C LEU A 285 -18.84 7.87 10.03
N GLU A 286 -20.10 8.13 10.30
CA GLU A 286 -20.73 7.82 11.57
C GLU A 286 -21.07 6.33 11.66
N LEU A 287 -20.56 5.65 12.67
CA LEU A 287 -20.81 4.24 12.92
C LEU A 287 -21.87 4.07 13.99
N GLU A 288 -22.90 3.28 13.68
CA GLU A 288 -23.92 2.93 14.69
C GLU A 288 -23.27 2.18 15.87
N GLY A 289 -23.45 2.71 17.07
CA GLY A 289 -22.91 2.14 18.32
C GLY A 289 -21.45 2.49 18.61
N SER A 290 -20.71 3.15 17.72
CA SER A 290 -19.39 3.72 18.01
C SER A 290 -19.52 5.15 18.54
N LYS A 291 -18.53 5.56 19.35
CA LYS A 291 -18.44 6.95 19.83
C LYS A 291 -17.62 7.84 18.89
N GLU A 292 -16.77 7.22 18.07
CA GLU A 292 -15.83 7.91 17.23
C GLU A 292 -16.13 7.59 15.75
N PRO A 293 -16.11 8.59 14.85
CA PRO A 293 -16.29 8.37 13.43
C PRO A 293 -15.04 7.70 12.82
N VAL A 294 -15.21 7.04 11.67
CA VAL A 294 -14.09 6.68 10.79
C VAL A 294 -13.79 7.85 9.88
N SER A 295 -12.57 8.36 9.93
CA SER A 295 -12.17 9.58 9.24
C SER A 295 -11.23 9.32 8.08
N PHE A 296 -11.45 10.01 6.97
CA PHE A 296 -10.60 9.95 5.78
C PHE A 296 -10.26 11.37 5.32
N LEU A 297 -8.96 11.66 5.14
CA LEU A 297 -8.52 12.87 4.46
C LEU A 297 -8.82 12.72 2.95
N LYS A 298 -9.54 13.67 2.37
CA LYS A 298 -9.72 13.81 0.94
C LYS A 298 -8.51 14.54 0.36
N ALA A 299 -7.60 13.84 -0.31
CA ALA A 299 -6.46 14.48 -0.96
C ALA A 299 -6.87 15.14 -2.29
N ASP A 300 -7.71 14.47 -3.06
CA ASP A 300 -8.36 14.99 -4.26
C ASP A 300 -9.69 14.24 -4.52
N GLU A 301 -10.27 14.37 -5.73
CA GLU A 301 -11.51 13.69 -6.07
C GLU A 301 -11.37 12.15 -6.16
N ASN A 302 -10.12 11.64 -6.22
CA ASN A 302 -9.84 10.23 -6.48
C ASN A 302 -9.16 9.51 -5.32
N HIS A 303 -8.71 10.23 -4.28
CA HIS A 303 -7.91 9.65 -3.21
C HIS A 303 -8.41 10.02 -1.82
N LEU A 304 -8.57 8.99 -1.00
CA LEU A 304 -8.87 9.10 0.42
C LEU A 304 -7.77 8.40 1.23
N PHE A 305 -7.24 9.08 2.24
CA PHE A 305 -6.27 8.53 3.18
C PHE A 305 -6.96 8.30 4.53
N LEU A 306 -6.90 7.08 5.05
CA LEU A 306 -7.45 6.77 6.37
C LEU A 306 -6.67 7.50 7.45
N LEU A 307 -7.38 8.12 8.38
CA LEU A 307 -6.84 8.81 9.54
C LEU A 307 -7.04 7.96 10.80
N ASP A 308 -6.19 8.16 11.79
CA ASP A 308 -6.42 7.67 13.14
C ASP A 308 -7.46 8.54 13.88
N ARG A 309 -7.71 8.22 15.15
CA ARG A 309 -8.67 8.96 15.99
C ARG A 309 -8.25 10.39 16.31
N ASP A 310 -6.94 10.68 16.24
CA ASP A 310 -6.38 12.01 16.42
C ASP A 310 -6.32 12.79 15.09
N LEU A 311 -6.96 12.32 14.02
CA LEU A 311 -6.93 12.85 12.66
C LEU A 311 -5.53 12.89 12.06
N LYS A 312 -4.64 11.97 12.43
CA LYS A 312 -3.30 11.84 11.83
C LYS A 312 -3.31 10.77 10.73
N LEU A 313 -2.53 11.01 9.69
CA LEU A 313 -2.36 10.06 8.60
C LEU A 313 -1.78 8.74 9.09
N LEU A 314 -2.45 7.65 8.79
CA LEU A 314 -1.94 6.31 9.04
C LEU A 314 -0.88 5.94 8.00
N VAL A 315 0.24 5.39 8.48
CA VAL A 315 1.34 4.93 7.64
C VAL A 315 1.33 3.42 7.56
N GLY A 316 1.30 2.91 6.34
CA GLY A 316 1.25 1.48 6.06
C GLY A 316 2.60 0.77 6.22
N ASN A 317 2.80 -0.27 5.43
CA ASN A 317 4.05 -1.05 5.41
C ASN A 317 4.60 -1.12 3.96
N ALA A 318 5.63 -1.94 3.75
CA ALA A 318 6.22 -2.14 2.42
C ALA A 318 5.27 -2.78 1.38
N LEU A 319 4.11 -3.29 1.80
CA LEU A 319 3.17 -3.98 0.90
C LEU A 319 1.89 -3.17 0.63
N PHE A 320 1.35 -2.51 1.66
CA PHE A 320 0.05 -1.85 1.60
C PHE A 320 0.09 -0.49 2.29
N SER A 321 -0.67 0.45 1.76
CA SER A 321 -0.92 1.77 2.36
C SER A 321 -2.36 1.86 2.88
N TYR A 322 -2.64 2.89 3.65
CA TYR A 322 -4.01 3.21 4.12
C TYR A 322 -4.72 4.16 3.16
N THR A 323 -4.56 3.92 1.85
CA THR A 323 -5.12 4.74 0.78
C THR A 323 -6.23 3.99 0.05
N LEU A 324 -7.34 4.67 -0.17
CA LEU A 324 -8.40 4.24 -1.06
C LEU A 324 -8.35 5.07 -2.34
N SER A 325 -8.44 4.41 -3.48
CA SER A 325 -8.51 5.06 -4.79
C SER A 325 -9.92 4.93 -5.37
N ARG A 326 -10.39 5.98 -6.04
CA ARG A 326 -11.66 5.95 -6.76
C ARG A 326 -11.56 4.93 -7.88
N ILE A 327 -12.55 4.06 -7.97
CA ILE A 327 -12.70 3.15 -9.10
C ILE A 327 -13.75 3.72 -10.06
N GLU A 328 -13.47 3.67 -11.37
CA GLU A 328 -14.47 4.00 -12.38
C GLU A 328 -15.62 3.00 -12.29
N LYS A 329 -16.84 3.47 -12.51
CA LYS A 329 -17.98 2.58 -12.69
C LYS A 329 -17.72 1.75 -13.95
N GLN A 330 -17.52 0.44 -13.77
CA GLN A 330 -17.60 -0.52 -14.87
C GLN A 330 -19.03 -0.60 -15.39
#